data_5712958f02778d4b5520e40f9af7ca88
#
_entry.id   5712958f02778d4b5520e40f9af7ca88
#
_cell.length_a   1.000
_cell.length_b   1.000
_cell.length_c   1.000
_cell.angle_alpha   90.00
_cell.angle_beta   90.00
_cell.angle_gamma   90.00
#
_symmetry.space_group_name_H-M   'P 1'
#
loop_
_entity.id
_entity.type
_entity.pdbx_description
1 polymer ?
#
loop_
_entity_poly.entity_id
_entity_poly.type
_entity_poly.pdbx_seq_one_letter_code
_entity_poly.pdbx_strand_id
1 'polypeptide(L)'
;MALVLDPRKHSEAIKELKAIDEADLKEALKISKVKLPVAVRIIRNRFIYYYKTGLNTTFAQWNDIKTARSGTKSEASTLRKTQLDQFSKVVAIVRELDLKGTFSREELNARLKGRETETFLDLWQDIISKRKFSTAENYKNAYRCFVRYAGKKVSFERISPEFVQKWADYMNDQGLSTTTMGIYMRAFRVAVSRCLQSGKIKSVQWPFGKEDVGKVRILRGNDRKYNVIDREAIEKLLLFHVPDSWSFEVKRSIDLFLFSYLAGGANIRDLADLCWCEHYFYRSGKTELRFIRNKTKDTSDRTIEVIIPIIPEVQSILDKWGSVPELGERVFPWILGTRNPTEDQVFRRVQQTNQNVRKHLTRVCCELKLPQRITPTWARHSFKTNSMQAGIPRAYTEQAMGHIISGPEGNYAGLYPAEDRMKFSKMLLGSGKKGLLEQLQALSKEELQELFEAIERK
;
A
#
# COMPACT_ATOMS: atom_id res chain seq x y z
N MET A 1 -43.85 -11.38 -11.96
CA MET A 1 -43.01 -12.15 -12.92
C MET A 1 -43.89 -13.15 -13.66
N ALA A 2 -43.64 -13.37 -14.95
CA ALA A 2 -44.36 -14.35 -15.76
C ALA A 2 -43.47 -14.94 -16.86
N LEU A 3 -43.73 -16.19 -17.25
CA LEU A 3 -43.16 -16.79 -18.45
C LEU A 3 -43.97 -16.31 -19.68
N VAL A 4 -43.26 -15.75 -20.64
CA VAL A 4 -43.89 -15.15 -21.84
C VAL A 4 -43.06 -15.43 -23.09
N LEU A 5 -43.67 -15.37 -24.27
CA LEU A 5 -42.94 -15.21 -25.53
C LEU A 5 -42.46 -13.75 -25.64
N ASP A 6 -41.19 -13.53 -26.06
CA ASP A 6 -40.63 -12.19 -26.22
C ASP A 6 -40.52 -11.80 -27.70
N PRO A 7 -41.42 -10.97 -28.21
CA PRO A 7 -41.45 -10.58 -29.62
C PRO A 7 -40.51 -9.43 -29.98
N ARG A 8 -39.86 -8.78 -29.02
CA ARG A 8 -39.16 -7.47 -29.18
C ARG A 8 -37.99 -7.46 -30.16
N LYS A 9 -37.41 -8.60 -30.52
CA LYS A 9 -36.29 -8.66 -31.48
C LYS A 9 -36.69 -9.11 -32.88
N HIS A 10 -37.95 -9.30 -33.13
CA HIS A 10 -38.48 -9.72 -34.42
C HIS A 10 -39.27 -8.58 -35.04
N SER A 11 -38.59 -7.44 -35.34
CA SER A 11 -39.23 -6.21 -35.81
C SER A 11 -40.01 -6.35 -37.16
N GLU A 12 -39.56 -7.26 -38.02
CA GLU A 12 -40.28 -7.52 -39.31
C GLU A 12 -41.57 -8.30 -39.07
N ALA A 13 -41.54 -9.38 -38.30
CA ALA A 13 -42.74 -10.13 -37.93
C ALA A 13 -43.73 -9.27 -37.12
N ILE A 14 -43.25 -8.31 -36.30
CA ILE A 14 -44.09 -7.39 -35.56
C ILE A 14 -44.70 -6.31 -36.48
N LYS A 15 -44.01 -5.90 -37.55
CA LYS A 15 -44.55 -4.93 -38.54
C LYS A 15 -45.65 -5.57 -39.39
N GLU A 16 -45.46 -6.82 -39.81
CA GLU A 16 -46.49 -7.58 -40.52
C GLU A 16 -47.73 -7.82 -39.64
N LEU A 17 -47.52 -8.12 -38.37
CA LEU A 17 -48.58 -8.38 -37.40
C LEU A 17 -49.31 -7.12 -36.92
N LYS A 18 -48.70 -5.92 -36.99
CA LYS A 18 -49.35 -4.65 -36.66
C LYS A 18 -50.36 -4.17 -37.74
N ALA A 19 -50.34 -4.77 -38.92
CA ALA A 19 -51.30 -4.50 -39.99
C ALA A 19 -52.60 -5.31 -39.86
N ILE A 20 -52.69 -6.22 -38.87
CA ILE A 20 -53.82 -7.13 -38.65
C ILE A 20 -54.57 -6.69 -37.38
N ASP A 21 -55.89 -6.72 -37.40
CA ASP A 21 -56.72 -6.34 -36.26
C ASP A 21 -56.46 -7.24 -35.02
N GLU A 22 -56.68 -6.75 -33.80
CA GLU A 22 -56.24 -7.42 -32.55
C GLU A 22 -56.85 -8.85 -32.36
N ALA A 23 -58.02 -9.12 -32.95
CA ALA A 23 -58.66 -10.43 -32.94
C ALA A 23 -57.97 -11.43 -33.88
N ASP A 24 -57.53 -10.98 -35.03
CA ASP A 24 -56.85 -11.79 -36.06
C ASP A 24 -55.39 -12.04 -35.70
N LEU A 25 -54.80 -11.17 -34.86
CA LEU A 25 -53.43 -11.30 -34.37
C LEU A 25 -53.22 -12.62 -33.61
N LYS A 26 -54.20 -13.07 -32.81
CA LYS A 26 -54.12 -14.33 -32.07
C LYS A 26 -54.17 -15.54 -33.01
N GLU A 27 -54.94 -15.44 -34.12
CA GLU A 27 -55.09 -16.49 -35.14
C GLU A 27 -53.85 -16.55 -36.03
N ALA A 28 -53.35 -15.40 -36.47
CA ALA A 28 -52.11 -15.27 -37.24
C ALA A 28 -50.89 -15.76 -36.48
N LEU A 29 -50.78 -15.48 -35.17
CA LEU A 29 -49.73 -16.02 -34.32
C LEU A 29 -49.81 -17.52 -34.10
N LYS A 30 -50.98 -18.14 -34.16
CA LYS A 30 -51.16 -19.58 -34.11
C LYS A 30 -50.60 -20.31 -35.36
N ILE A 31 -50.70 -19.66 -36.52
CA ILE A 31 -50.29 -20.21 -37.82
C ILE A 31 -48.84 -19.85 -38.15
N SER A 32 -48.27 -18.83 -37.51
CA SER A 32 -46.92 -18.35 -37.79
C SER A 32 -45.85 -19.42 -37.48
N LYS A 33 -44.98 -19.66 -38.47
CA LYS A 33 -43.76 -20.49 -38.31
C LYS A 33 -42.61 -19.75 -37.61
N VAL A 34 -42.79 -18.49 -37.24
CA VAL A 34 -41.77 -17.67 -36.59
C VAL A 34 -41.49 -18.18 -35.18
N LYS A 35 -40.22 -18.54 -34.89
CA LYS A 35 -39.80 -18.96 -33.57
C LYS A 35 -39.44 -17.74 -32.72
N LEU A 36 -40.11 -17.57 -31.60
CA LEU A 36 -39.91 -16.49 -30.65
C LEU A 36 -39.21 -17.05 -29.37
N PRO A 37 -38.31 -16.29 -28.76
CA PRO A 37 -37.66 -16.72 -27.51
C PRO A 37 -38.68 -16.74 -26.35
N VAL A 38 -38.66 -17.81 -25.57
CA VAL A 38 -39.31 -17.88 -24.26
C VAL A 38 -38.51 -17.10 -23.26
N ALA A 39 -39.15 -16.20 -22.51
CA ALA A 39 -38.48 -15.38 -21.52
C ALA A 39 -39.28 -15.24 -20.22
N VAL A 40 -38.56 -15.05 -19.13
CA VAL A 40 -39.15 -14.63 -17.85
C VAL A 40 -39.25 -13.11 -17.85
N ARG A 41 -40.48 -12.59 -17.86
CA ARG A 41 -40.76 -11.18 -17.72
C ARG A 41 -40.79 -10.79 -16.24
N ILE A 42 -39.92 -9.87 -15.86
CA ILE A 42 -39.81 -9.33 -14.51
C ILE A 42 -40.22 -7.85 -14.59
N ILE A 43 -41.19 -7.45 -13.78
CA ILE A 43 -41.63 -6.05 -13.66
C ILE A 43 -41.28 -5.60 -12.27
N ARG A 44 -40.42 -4.56 -12.15
CA ARG A 44 -39.99 -4.00 -10.87
C ARG A 44 -39.67 -2.50 -11.03
N ASN A 45 -40.11 -1.68 -10.05
CA ASN A 45 -39.83 -0.23 -10.03
C ASN A 45 -40.06 0.49 -11.37
N ARG A 46 -41.18 0.19 -12.05
CA ARG A 46 -41.52 0.69 -13.38
C ARG A 46 -40.63 0.23 -14.53
N PHE A 47 -39.63 -0.64 -14.28
CA PHE A 47 -38.81 -1.26 -15.33
C PHE A 47 -39.29 -2.67 -15.65
N ILE A 48 -39.18 -3.05 -16.92
CA ILE A 48 -39.50 -4.38 -17.41
C ILE A 48 -38.23 -5.05 -17.92
N TYR A 49 -37.91 -6.21 -17.33
CA TYR A 49 -36.81 -7.04 -17.76
C TYR A 49 -37.30 -8.33 -18.38
N TYR A 50 -36.58 -8.84 -19.39
CA TYR A 50 -36.83 -10.12 -20.00
C TYR A 50 -35.58 -10.98 -19.94
N TYR A 51 -35.63 -12.06 -19.17
CA TYR A 51 -34.58 -13.04 -19.13
C TYR A 51 -34.90 -14.19 -20.06
N LYS A 52 -34.09 -14.41 -21.11
CA LYS A 52 -34.29 -15.46 -22.10
C LYS A 52 -33.92 -16.81 -21.50
N THR A 53 -34.83 -17.80 -21.64
CA THR A 53 -34.61 -19.16 -21.11
C THR A 53 -33.78 -20.05 -22.05
N GLY A 54 -33.42 -19.56 -23.23
CA GLY A 54 -32.72 -20.35 -24.27
C GLY A 54 -33.64 -21.13 -25.18
N LEU A 55 -34.93 -21.27 -24.85
CA LEU A 55 -35.91 -21.94 -25.69
C LEU A 55 -36.49 -20.95 -26.69
N ASN A 56 -36.54 -21.35 -27.98
CA ASN A 56 -37.24 -20.64 -29.05
C ASN A 56 -38.38 -21.53 -29.58
N THR A 57 -39.61 -21.03 -29.59
CA THR A 57 -40.79 -21.81 -29.97
C THR A 57 -41.70 -21.00 -30.86
N THR A 58 -42.48 -21.65 -31.71
CA THR A 58 -43.64 -21.03 -32.38
C THR A 58 -44.74 -20.76 -31.36
N PHE A 59 -45.70 -19.94 -31.70
CA PHE A 59 -46.84 -19.65 -30.82
C PHE A 59 -47.65 -20.92 -30.52
N ALA A 60 -47.87 -21.81 -31.53
CA ALA A 60 -48.54 -23.09 -31.35
C ALA A 60 -47.81 -24.01 -30.37
N GLN A 61 -46.50 -24.24 -30.60
CA GLN A 61 -45.67 -25.03 -29.69
C GLN A 61 -45.64 -24.45 -28.25
N TRP A 62 -45.63 -23.12 -28.11
CA TRP A 62 -45.70 -22.51 -26.79
C TRP A 62 -47.03 -22.75 -26.09
N ASN A 63 -48.13 -22.76 -26.83
CA ASN A 63 -49.45 -23.07 -26.29
C ASN A 63 -49.51 -24.53 -25.82
N ASP A 64 -48.96 -25.46 -26.62
CA ASP A 64 -48.88 -26.89 -26.25
C ASP A 64 -48.06 -27.10 -25.00
N ILE A 65 -46.90 -26.41 -24.87
CA ILE A 65 -46.05 -26.43 -23.68
C ILE A 65 -46.82 -25.91 -22.46
N LYS A 66 -47.57 -24.83 -22.58
CA LYS A 66 -48.35 -24.24 -21.49
C LYS A 66 -49.46 -25.16 -20.98
N THR A 67 -50.14 -25.84 -21.90
CA THR A 67 -51.30 -26.68 -21.60
C THR A 67 -50.95 -28.13 -21.31
N ALA A 68 -49.72 -28.55 -21.59
CA ALA A 68 -49.26 -29.94 -21.33
C ALA A 68 -49.49 -30.36 -19.86
N ARG A 69 -50.02 -31.54 -19.66
CA ARG A 69 -50.26 -32.10 -18.30
C ARG A 69 -48.92 -32.54 -17.67
N SER A 70 -48.80 -32.29 -16.40
CA SER A 70 -47.63 -32.72 -15.60
C SER A 70 -47.63 -34.26 -15.49
N GLY A 71 -46.49 -34.89 -15.73
CA GLY A 71 -46.31 -36.34 -15.59
C GLY A 71 -46.55 -37.16 -16.87
N THR A 72 -46.94 -36.55 -17.99
CA THR A 72 -46.99 -37.23 -19.29
C THR A 72 -45.57 -37.31 -19.91
N LYS A 73 -45.27 -38.42 -20.63
CA LYS A 73 -43.96 -38.60 -21.30
C LYS A 73 -43.91 -37.86 -22.67
N SER A 74 -44.60 -36.73 -22.80
CA SER A 74 -44.56 -35.90 -24.01
C SER A 74 -43.40 -34.91 -23.98
N GLU A 75 -42.89 -34.57 -25.16
CA GLU A 75 -41.86 -33.54 -25.31
C GLU A 75 -42.31 -32.19 -24.72
N ALA A 76 -43.55 -31.81 -24.97
CA ALA A 76 -44.18 -30.60 -24.44
C ALA A 76 -44.17 -30.57 -22.89
N SER A 77 -44.44 -31.71 -22.23
CA SER A 77 -44.41 -31.85 -20.78
C SER A 77 -42.99 -31.70 -20.23
N THR A 78 -42.00 -32.27 -20.91
CA THR A 78 -40.58 -32.15 -20.53
C THR A 78 -40.09 -30.73 -20.67
N LEU A 79 -40.41 -30.06 -21.78
CA LEU A 79 -40.07 -28.65 -21.99
C LEU A 79 -40.77 -27.75 -20.96
N ARG A 80 -42.03 -28.00 -20.62
CA ARG A 80 -42.76 -27.29 -19.58
C ARG A 80 -42.02 -27.38 -18.22
N LYS A 81 -41.64 -28.58 -17.83
CA LYS A 81 -40.89 -28.77 -16.58
C LYS A 81 -39.58 -27.99 -16.56
N THR A 82 -38.80 -28.06 -17.63
CA THR A 82 -37.54 -27.33 -17.77
C THR A 82 -37.78 -25.79 -17.69
N GLN A 83 -38.83 -25.27 -18.33
CA GLN A 83 -39.12 -23.84 -18.27
C GLN A 83 -39.60 -23.41 -16.88
N LEU A 84 -40.38 -24.23 -16.18
CA LEU A 84 -40.81 -23.94 -14.80
C LEU A 84 -39.63 -24.00 -13.83
N ASP A 85 -38.66 -24.91 -14.00
CA ASP A 85 -37.45 -24.96 -13.20
C ASP A 85 -36.59 -23.70 -13.39
N GLN A 86 -36.44 -23.27 -14.63
CA GLN A 86 -35.73 -22.00 -14.92
C GLN A 86 -36.47 -20.78 -14.36
N PHE A 87 -37.79 -20.75 -14.48
CA PHE A 87 -38.63 -19.70 -13.88
C PHE A 87 -38.43 -19.64 -12.36
N SER A 88 -38.46 -20.80 -11.69
CA SER A 88 -38.29 -20.92 -10.25
C SER A 88 -36.90 -20.41 -9.81
N LYS A 89 -35.84 -20.72 -10.56
CA LYS A 89 -34.48 -20.19 -10.32
C LYS A 89 -34.45 -18.66 -10.43
N VAL A 90 -35.04 -18.11 -11.46
CA VAL A 90 -35.10 -16.65 -11.64
C VAL A 90 -35.88 -15.98 -10.50
N VAL A 91 -37.04 -16.56 -10.12
CA VAL A 91 -37.86 -16.08 -8.99
C VAL A 91 -37.09 -16.09 -7.68
N ALA A 92 -36.34 -17.16 -7.40
CA ALA A 92 -35.53 -17.27 -6.19
C ALA A 92 -34.46 -16.17 -6.12
N ILE A 93 -33.73 -15.95 -7.23
CA ILE A 93 -32.69 -14.92 -7.33
C ILE A 93 -33.31 -13.52 -7.15
N VAL A 94 -34.42 -13.23 -7.82
CA VAL A 94 -35.10 -11.92 -7.68
C VAL A 94 -35.56 -11.68 -6.26
N ARG A 95 -36.16 -12.68 -5.60
CA ARG A 95 -36.58 -12.59 -4.20
C ARG A 95 -35.40 -12.35 -3.25
N GLU A 96 -34.30 -13.05 -3.47
CA GLU A 96 -33.08 -12.86 -2.69
C GLU A 96 -32.53 -11.42 -2.81
N LEU A 97 -32.43 -10.91 -4.06
CA LEU A 97 -31.96 -9.55 -4.32
C LEU A 97 -32.88 -8.49 -3.72
N ASP A 98 -34.20 -8.76 -3.72
CA ASP A 98 -35.21 -7.89 -3.12
C ASP A 98 -35.08 -7.83 -1.60
N LEU A 99 -34.99 -8.99 -0.95
CA LEU A 99 -34.83 -9.07 0.51
C LEU A 99 -33.55 -8.35 0.97
N LYS A 100 -32.48 -8.42 0.16
CA LYS A 100 -31.22 -7.73 0.42
C LYS A 100 -31.25 -6.25 0.05
N GLY A 101 -32.27 -5.78 -0.66
CA GLY A 101 -32.34 -4.40 -1.15
C GLY A 101 -31.28 -4.05 -2.19
N THR A 102 -30.69 -5.07 -2.85
CA THR A 102 -29.60 -4.93 -3.82
C THR A 102 -30.04 -5.21 -5.26
N PHE A 103 -31.35 -5.20 -5.52
CA PHE A 103 -31.87 -5.48 -6.85
C PHE A 103 -31.44 -4.43 -7.87
N SER A 104 -30.58 -4.84 -8.80
CA SER A 104 -30.23 -4.08 -10.01
C SER A 104 -30.23 -5.01 -11.23
N ARG A 105 -30.27 -4.41 -12.41
CA ARG A 105 -30.20 -5.17 -13.68
C ARG A 105 -28.87 -5.89 -13.83
N GLU A 106 -27.81 -5.23 -13.42
CA GLU A 106 -26.43 -5.71 -13.47
C GLU A 106 -26.26 -6.91 -12.55
N GLU A 107 -26.73 -6.82 -11.31
CA GLU A 107 -26.65 -7.88 -10.30
C GLU A 107 -27.49 -9.10 -10.71
N LEU A 108 -28.74 -8.87 -11.19
CA LEU A 108 -29.59 -9.94 -11.71
C LEU A 108 -28.91 -10.68 -12.87
N ASN A 109 -28.34 -9.94 -13.83
CA ASN A 109 -27.65 -10.57 -14.98
C ASN A 109 -26.38 -11.31 -14.57
N ALA A 110 -25.62 -10.81 -13.59
CA ALA A 110 -24.45 -11.50 -13.06
C ALA A 110 -24.85 -12.85 -12.43
N ARG A 111 -25.86 -12.85 -11.57
CA ARG A 111 -26.38 -14.07 -10.92
C ARG A 111 -26.93 -15.10 -11.91
N LEU A 112 -27.71 -14.64 -12.88
CA LEU A 112 -28.31 -15.51 -13.90
C LEU A 112 -27.29 -16.11 -14.88
N LYS A 113 -26.17 -15.42 -15.12
CA LYS A 113 -25.07 -15.91 -15.97
C LYS A 113 -24.09 -16.82 -15.24
N GLY A 114 -24.35 -17.14 -13.95
CA GLY A 114 -23.45 -17.97 -13.15
C GLY A 114 -22.08 -17.32 -12.90
N ARG A 115 -21.96 -16.00 -13.13
CA ARG A 115 -20.77 -15.27 -12.67
C ARG A 115 -20.83 -15.29 -11.15
N GLU A 116 -19.81 -15.85 -10.52
CA GLU A 116 -19.66 -15.73 -9.07
C GLU A 116 -19.83 -14.25 -8.73
N THR A 117 -20.76 -13.95 -7.84
CA THR A 117 -20.98 -12.59 -7.39
C THR A 117 -19.67 -12.12 -6.78
N GLU A 118 -19.20 -10.96 -7.20
CA GLU A 118 -18.01 -10.34 -6.62
C GLU A 118 -18.10 -10.41 -5.10
N THR A 119 -17.10 -11.01 -4.50
CA THR A 119 -17.02 -11.13 -3.04
C THR A 119 -16.30 -9.91 -2.46
N PHE A 120 -16.39 -9.73 -1.15
CA PHE A 120 -15.57 -8.73 -0.46
C PHE A 120 -14.07 -8.92 -0.73
N LEU A 121 -13.62 -10.17 -0.85
CA LEU A 121 -12.22 -10.50 -1.11
C LEU A 121 -11.78 -10.09 -2.53
N ASP A 122 -12.65 -10.24 -3.53
CA ASP A 122 -12.35 -9.84 -4.91
C ASP A 122 -12.20 -8.32 -5.01
N LEU A 123 -13.09 -7.58 -4.36
CA LEU A 123 -12.98 -6.12 -4.25
C LEU A 123 -11.69 -5.71 -3.54
N TRP A 124 -11.31 -6.38 -2.47
CA TRP A 124 -10.08 -6.06 -1.76
C TRP A 124 -8.83 -6.37 -2.60
N GLN A 125 -8.82 -7.47 -3.36
CA GLN A 125 -7.75 -7.78 -4.32
C GLN A 125 -7.64 -6.72 -5.43
N ASP A 126 -8.77 -6.22 -5.95
CA ASP A 126 -8.76 -5.12 -6.92
C ASP A 126 -8.13 -3.85 -6.33
N ILE A 127 -8.45 -3.52 -5.08
CA ILE A 127 -7.82 -2.40 -4.36
C ILE A 127 -6.30 -2.61 -4.23
N ILE A 128 -5.86 -3.82 -3.89
CA ILE A 128 -4.44 -4.15 -3.74
C ILE A 128 -3.70 -3.97 -5.07
N SER A 129 -4.28 -4.44 -6.19
CA SER A 129 -3.65 -4.37 -7.51
C SER A 129 -3.37 -2.95 -8.00
N LYS A 130 -4.16 -1.97 -7.51
CA LYS A 130 -4.07 -0.55 -7.87
C LYS A 130 -3.12 0.25 -6.95
N ARG A 131 -2.48 -0.38 -5.96
CA ARG A 131 -1.56 0.30 -5.02
C ARG A 131 -0.11 0.24 -5.48
N LYS A 132 0.68 1.23 -5.06
CA LYS A 132 2.14 1.20 -5.18
C LYS A 132 2.68 -0.05 -4.48
N PHE A 133 3.73 -0.64 -5.01
CA PHE A 133 4.26 -1.95 -4.60
C PHE A 133 4.39 -2.12 -3.08
N SER A 134 5.02 -1.18 -2.38
CA SER A 134 5.23 -1.26 -0.92
C SER A 134 3.93 -1.22 -0.11
N THR A 135 2.94 -0.43 -0.56
CA THR A 135 1.61 -0.37 0.05
C THR A 135 0.82 -1.64 -0.27
N ALA A 136 0.93 -2.14 -1.50
CA ALA A 136 0.30 -3.40 -1.92
C ALA A 136 0.78 -4.58 -1.06
N GLU A 137 2.09 -4.67 -0.76
CA GLU A 137 2.62 -5.75 0.10
C GLU A 137 2.06 -5.69 1.53
N ASN A 138 1.92 -4.52 2.12
CA ASN A 138 1.26 -4.36 3.43
C ASN A 138 -0.21 -4.79 3.37
N TYR A 139 -0.92 -4.44 2.30
CA TYR A 139 -2.31 -4.83 2.11
C TYR A 139 -2.45 -6.34 1.85
N LYS A 140 -1.52 -6.95 1.09
CA LYS A 140 -1.46 -8.41 0.90
C LYS A 140 -1.26 -9.15 2.22
N ASN A 141 -0.42 -8.64 3.11
CA ASN A 141 -0.22 -9.25 4.43
C ASN A 141 -1.49 -9.17 5.28
N ALA A 142 -2.17 -8.03 5.30
CA ALA A 142 -3.47 -7.88 5.96
C ALA A 142 -4.53 -8.81 5.35
N TYR A 143 -4.60 -8.89 4.02
CA TYR A 143 -5.49 -9.79 3.27
C TYR A 143 -5.23 -11.26 3.62
N ARG A 144 -3.96 -11.71 3.62
CA ARG A 144 -3.61 -13.09 3.98
C ARG A 144 -3.99 -13.42 5.42
N CYS A 145 -3.79 -12.49 6.36
CA CYS A 145 -4.22 -12.66 7.75
C CYS A 145 -5.75 -12.77 7.84
N PHE A 146 -6.48 -11.92 7.13
CA PHE A 146 -7.93 -11.94 7.11
C PHE A 146 -8.49 -13.22 6.48
N VAL A 147 -7.92 -13.70 5.37
CA VAL A 147 -8.34 -14.95 4.72
C VAL A 147 -8.11 -16.18 5.61
N ARG A 148 -7.05 -16.19 6.43
CA ARG A 148 -6.85 -17.27 7.40
C ARG A 148 -7.95 -17.30 8.46
N TYR A 149 -8.44 -16.15 8.89
CA TYR A 149 -9.53 -16.03 9.84
C TYR A 149 -10.90 -16.31 9.21
N ALA A 150 -11.20 -15.65 8.10
CA ALA A 150 -12.55 -15.56 7.55
C ALA A 150 -12.87 -16.63 6.50
N GLY A 151 -11.83 -17.28 5.94
CA GLY A 151 -11.94 -18.20 4.80
C GLY A 151 -11.88 -17.49 3.45
N LYS A 152 -11.94 -18.29 2.37
CA LYS A 152 -11.79 -17.80 0.98
C LYS A 152 -13.05 -17.15 0.38
N LYS A 153 -14.21 -17.28 1.02
CA LYS A 153 -15.48 -16.71 0.54
C LYS A 153 -16.10 -15.89 1.66
N VAL A 154 -16.07 -14.57 1.49
CA VAL A 154 -16.64 -13.61 2.44
C VAL A 154 -17.64 -12.74 1.69
N SER A 155 -18.92 -12.88 2.02
CA SER A 155 -19.98 -12.04 1.46
C SER A 155 -19.99 -10.68 2.13
N PHE A 156 -20.56 -9.67 1.47
CA PHE A 156 -20.63 -8.30 1.99
C PHE A 156 -21.50 -8.21 3.26
N GLU A 157 -22.53 -9.05 3.37
CA GLU A 157 -23.45 -9.08 4.53
C GLU A 157 -22.74 -9.51 5.82
N ARG A 158 -21.66 -10.29 5.68
CA ARG A 158 -20.90 -10.79 6.82
C ARG A 158 -20.07 -9.70 7.50
N ILE A 159 -19.84 -8.57 6.79
CA ILE A 159 -19.07 -7.46 7.34
C ILE A 159 -19.93 -6.71 8.37
N SER A 160 -19.55 -6.84 9.63
CA SER A 160 -20.22 -6.20 10.77
C SER A 160 -19.19 -5.81 11.84
N PRO A 161 -19.52 -4.93 12.78
CA PRO A 161 -18.64 -4.62 13.92
C PRO A 161 -18.23 -5.86 14.71
N GLU A 162 -19.16 -6.75 15.00
CA GLU A 162 -18.90 -7.98 15.74
C GLU A 162 -17.94 -8.91 14.99
N PHE A 163 -18.12 -9.06 13.67
CA PHE A 163 -17.23 -9.88 12.84
C PHE A 163 -15.80 -9.34 12.82
N VAL A 164 -15.66 -8.02 12.76
CA VAL A 164 -14.33 -7.36 12.74
C VAL A 164 -13.70 -7.41 14.13
N GLN A 165 -14.50 -7.33 15.23
CA GLN A 165 -13.97 -7.52 16.57
C GLN A 165 -13.42 -8.94 16.75
N LYS A 166 -14.13 -9.97 16.34
CA LYS A 166 -13.63 -11.36 16.39
C LYS A 166 -12.36 -11.55 15.57
N TRP A 167 -12.18 -10.80 14.47
CA TRP A 167 -10.91 -10.81 13.75
C TRP A 167 -9.79 -10.10 14.54
N ALA A 168 -10.09 -9.04 15.26
CA ALA A 168 -9.13 -8.40 16.15
C ALA A 168 -8.68 -9.35 17.26
N ASP A 169 -9.62 -10.06 17.88
CA ASP A 169 -9.34 -11.04 18.92
C ASP A 169 -8.47 -12.19 18.36
N TYR A 170 -8.83 -12.72 17.19
CA TYR A 170 -8.01 -13.72 16.50
C TYR A 170 -6.57 -13.22 16.25
N MET A 171 -6.38 -11.99 15.81
CA MET A 171 -5.03 -11.42 15.60
C MET A 171 -4.24 -11.33 16.92
N ASN A 172 -4.93 -10.98 18.01
CA ASN A 172 -4.33 -10.92 19.34
C ASN A 172 -3.90 -12.33 19.80
N ASP A 173 -4.75 -13.33 19.64
CA ASP A 173 -4.46 -14.73 19.99
C ASP A 173 -3.30 -15.32 19.17
N GLN A 174 -3.11 -14.82 17.93
CA GLN A 174 -1.93 -15.15 17.13
C GLN A 174 -0.65 -14.39 17.56
N GLY A 175 -0.69 -13.61 18.63
CA GLY A 175 0.44 -12.84 19.15
C GLY A 175 0.87 -11.67 18.29
N LEU A 176 0.00 -11.13 17.43
CA LEU A 176 0.33 -9.96 16.63
C LEU A 176 0.42 -8.71 17.51
N SER A 177 1.47 -7.90 17.28
CA SER A 177 1.59 -6.63 18.00
C SER A 177 0.44 -5.67 17.66
N THR A 178 0.04 -4.84 18.61
CA THR A 178 -0.98 -3.79 18.43
C THR A 178 -0.72 -2.90 17.20
N THR A 179 0.57 -2.61 16.93
CA THR A 179 0.97 -1.86 15.73
C THR A 179 0.63 -2.61 14.44
N THR A 180 0.93 -3.92 14.38
CA THR A 180 0.61 -4.77 13.22
C THR A 180 -0.89 -4.89 13.01
N MET A 181 -1.63 -5.14 14.09
CA MET A 181 -3.10 -5.19 14.06
C MET A 181 -3.68 -3.88 13.52
N GLY A 182 -3.20 -2.74 14.01
CA GLY A 182 -3.62 -1.44 13.53
C GLY A 182 -3.30 -1.18 12.05
N ILE A 183 -2.17 -1.68 11.53
CA ILE A 183 -1.83 -1.62 10.10
C ILE A 183 -2.84 -2.45 9.28
N TYR A 184 -3.12 -3.67 9.71
CA TYR A 184 -4.05 -4.58 9.02
C TYR A 184 -5.48 -4.05 9.02
N MET A 185 -5.94 -3.54 10.16
CA MET A 185 -7.28 -2.93 10.28
C MET A 185 -7.42 -1.67 9.42
N ARG A 186 -6.37 -0.85 9.28
CA ARG A 186 -6.41 0.31 8.38
C ARG A 186 -6.51 -0.11 6.91
N ALA A 187 -5.80 -1.16 6.49
CA ALA A 187 -5.92 -1.71 5.14
C ALA A 187 -7.34 -2.26 4.88
N PHE A 188 -7.90 -2.99 5.83
CA PHE A 188 -9.26 -3.50 5.78
C PHE A 188 -10.30 -2.36 5.74
N ARG A 189 -10.12 -1.31 6.56
CA ARG A 189 -11.00 -0.13 6.57
C ARG A 189 -11.13 0.51 5.18
N VAL A 190 -10.04 0.57 4.41
CA VAL A 190 -10.09 1.10 3.04
C VAL A 190 -10.98 0.23 2.15
N ALA A 191 -10.90 -1.10 2.25
CA ALA A 191 -11.74 -2.02 1.49
C ALA A 191 -13.23 -1.85 1.90
N VAL A 192 -13.53 -1.81 3.20
CA VAL A 192 -14.90 -1.61 3.70
C VAL A 192 -15.45 -0.23 3.31
N SER A 193 -14.63 0.82 3.34
CA SER A 193 -15.03 2.16 2.88
C SER A 193 -15.44 2.15 1.40
N ARG A 194 -14.70 1.40 0.58
CA ARG A 194 -15.04 1.24 -0.86
C ARG A 194 -16.35 0.49 -1.05
N CYS A 195 -16.62 -0.53 -0.21
CA CYS A 195 -17.90 -1.25 -0.22
C CYS A 195 -19.07 -0.33 0.15
N LEU A 196 -18.89 0.52 1.16
CA LEU A 196 -19.90 1.49 1.58
C LEU A 196 -20.19 2.51 0.46
N GLN A 197 -19.14 3.08 -0.14
CA GLN A 197 -19.27 4.04 -1.25
C GLN A 197 -19.96 3.44 -2.48
N SER A 198 -19.75 2.15 -2.74
CA SER A 198 -20.36 1.43 -3.87
C SER A 198 -21.75 0.83 -3.53
N GLY A 199 -22.28 1.09 -2.34
CA GLY A 199 -23.60 0.59 -1.90
C GLY A 199 -23.65 -0.93 -1.65
N LYS A 200 -22.50 -1.63 -1.60
CA LYS A 200 -22.43 -3.08 -1.34
C LYS A 200 -22.66 -3.44 0.12
N ILE A 201 -22.42 -2.50 1.02
CA ILE A 201 -22.78 -2.58 2.45
C ILE A 201 -23.58 -1.35 2.86
N LYS A 202 -24.39 -1.48 3.90
CA LYS A 202 -25.16 -0.38 4.48
C LYS A 202 -24.34 0.33 5.58
N SER A 203 -24.70 1.58 5.89
CA SER A 203 -24.03 2.37 6.93
C SER A 203 -24.09 1.71 8.32
N VAL A 204 -25.15 0.94 8.63
CA VAL A 204 -25.27 0.18 9.87
C VAL A 204 -24.20 -0.90 10.00
N GLN A 205 -23.71 -1.44 8.89
CA GLN A 205 -22.64 -2.44 8.86
C GLN A 205 -21.24 -1.85 9.01
N TRP A 206 -21.10 -0.52 8.99
CA TRP A 206 -19.79 0.12 9.16
C TRP A 206 -19.17 -0.27 10.51
N PRO A 207 -18.00 -0.97 10.50
CA PRO A 207 -17.52 -1.59 11.72
C PRO A 207 -16.68 -0.67 12.61
N PHE A 208 -16.18 0.45 12.10
CA PHE A 208 -15.16 1.25 12.80
C PHE A 208 -15.77 2.46 13.51
N GLY A 209 -15.28 2.77 14.71
CA GLY A 209 -15.73 3.91 15.49
C GLY A 209 -15.25 3.83 16.94
N LYS A 210 -16.03 4.42 17.82
CA LYS A 210 -15.82 4.32 19.26
C LYS A 210 -16.39 3.00 19.79
N GLU A 211 -15.75 2.42 20.79
CA GLU A 211 -16.14 1.15 21.39
C GLU A 211 -17.46 1.27 22.17
N ASP A 212 -17.70 2.41 22.81
CA ASP A 212 -18.91 2.74 23.56
C ASP A 212 -20.21 2.68 22.72
N VAL A 213 -20.10 2.75 21.40
CA VAL A 213 -21.24 2.59 20.49
C VAL A 213 -21.20 1.26 19.72
N GLY A 214 -20.53 0.24 20.27
CA GLY A 214 -20.44 -1.10 19.65
C GLY A 214 -19.64 -1.15 18.35
N LYS A 215 -18.70 -0.23 18.17
CA LYS A 215 -17.79 -0.18 17.00
C LYS A 215 -16.38 -0.59 17.40
N VAL A 216 -15.60 -1.05 16.41
CA VAL A 216 -14.22 -1.47 16.61
C VAL A 216 -13.29 -0.27 16.50
N ARG A 217 -12.51 -0.04 17.55
CA ARG A 217 -11.46 0.98 17.55
C ARG A 217 -10.20 0.45 16.85
N ILE A 218 -9.71 1.19 15.89
CA ILE A 218 -8.39 0.88 15.31
C ILE A 218 -7.32 1.44 16.25
N LEU A 219 -6.67 0.54 16.95
CA LEU A 219 -5.61 0.89 17.89
C LEU A 219 -4.44 1.56 17.18
N ARG A 220 -3.89 2.60 17.79
CA ARG A 220 -2.56 3.10 17.47
C ARG A 220 -1.59 2.19 18.22
N GLY A 221 -0.44 1.88 17.61
CA GLY A 221 0.60 1.14 18.34
C GLY A 221 1.02 1.90 19.60
N ASN A 222 1.57 1.18 20.57
CA ASN A 222 2.13 1.79 21.78
C ASN A 222 3.16 2.86 21.40
N ASP A 223 3.30 3.86 22.25
CA ASP A 223 4.35 4.86 22.13
C ASP A 223 5.69 4.13 21.98
N ARG A 224 6.33 4.36 20.86
CA ARG A 224 7.60 3.71 20.58
C ARG A 224 8.59 4.21 21.60
N LYS A 225 9.21 3.33 22.38
CA LYS A 225 10.51 3.64 22.99
C LYS A 225 11.38 4.14 21.83
N TYR A 226 11.84 5.38 21.93
CA TYR A 226 12.64 5.99 20.88
C TYR A 226 13.89 5.15 20.69
N ASN A 227 13.98 4.48 19.57
CA ASN A 227 15.13 3.70 19.16
C ASN A 227 16.18 4.70 18.62
N VAL A 228 16.95 5.26 19.53
CA VAL A 228 17.92 6.33 19.29
C VAL A 228 19.26 5.89 19.83
N ILE A 229 20.31 6.21 19.11
CA ILE A 229 21.69 6.25 19.62
C ILE A 229 22.12 7.72 19.69
N ASP A 230 22.82 8.06 20.74
CA ASP A 230 23.32 9.40 21.00
C ASP A 230 24.52 9.76 20.10
N ARG A 231 25.00 10.98 20.23
CA ARG A 231 26.14 11.46 19.44
C ARG A 231 27.45 10.77 19.81
N GLU A 232 27.61 10.32 21.06
CA GLU A 232 28.79 9.55 21.50
C GLU A 232 28.82 8.17 20.80
N ALA A 233 27.68 7.49 20.70
CA ALA A 233 27.59 6.23 19.97
C ALA A 233 27.78 6.41 18.46
N ILE A 234 27.34 7.54 17.88
CA ILE A 234 27.63 7.90 16.48
C ILE A 234 29.14 8.07 16.29
N GLU A 235 29.81 8.75 17.19
CA GLU A 235 31.26 8.94 17.16
C GLU A 235 32.01 7.62 17.27
N LYS A 236 31.60 6.73 18.20
CA LYS A 236 32.14 5.37 18.31
C LYS A 236 32.01 4.58 17.02
N LEU A 237 30.89 4.68 16.34
CA LEU A 237 30.67 4.04 15.04
C LEU A 237 31.55 4.64 13.94
N LEU A 238 31.73 5.94 13.92
CA LEU A 238 32.57 6.66 12.96
C LEU A 238 34.04 6.24 13.08
N LEU A 239 34.53 6.14 14.30
CA LEU A 239 35.90 5.83 14.62
C LEU A 239 36.21 4.32 14.67
N PHE A 240 35.19 3.47 14.57
CA PHE A 240 35.36 2.04 14.66
C PHE A 240 36.21 1.49 13.50
N HIS A 241 37.34 0.94 13.86
CA HIS A 241 38.18 0.20 12.94
C HIS A 241 37.68 -1.25 12.83
N VAL A 242 37.25 -1.61 11.62
CA VAL A 242 36.75 -2.97 11.34
C VAL A 242 37.98 -3.89 11.30
N PRO A 243 38.03 -4.97 12.09
CA PRO A 243 39.13 -5.91 12.04
C PRO A 243 39.33 -6.50 10.63
N ASP A 244 40.55 -6.71 10.21
CA ASP A 244 40.90 -7.26 8.87
C ASP A 244 40.29 -8.64 8.62
N SER A 245 40.03 -9.40 9.67
CA SER A 245 39.34 -10.69 9.62
C SER A 245 37.85 -10.59 9.30
N TRP A 246 37.30 -9.38 9.28
CA TRP A 246 35.89 -9.17 8.97
C TRP A 246 35.71 -8.78 7.50
N SER A 247 34.53 -9.12 6.93
CA SER A 247 34.19 -8.71 5.58
C SER A 247 34.13 -7.18 5.46
N PHE A 248 34.66 -6.63 4.36
CA PHE A 248 34.56 -5.21 4.01
C PHE A 248 33.09 -4.70 4.01
N GLU A 249 32.12 -5.59 3.82
CA GLU A 249 30.69 -5.25 3.86
C GLU A 249 30.24 -4.74 5.24
N VAL A 250 30.95 -5.10 6.31
CA VAL A 250 30.69 -4.56 7.64
C VAL A 250 30.96 -3.07 7.66
N LYS A 251 32.13 -2.64 7.16
CA LYS A 251 32.49 -1.21 7.05
C LYS A 251 31.51 -0.47 6.18
N ARG A 252 31.18 -1.04 5.02
CA ARG A 252 30.18 -0.47 4.11
C ARG A 252 28.81 -0.28 4.78
N SER A 253 28.42 -1.20 5.63
CA SER A 253 27.15 -1.11 6.38
C SER A 253 27.17 -0.03 7.45
N ILE A 254 28.29 0.14 8.16
CA ILE A 254 28.48 1.22 9.13
C ILE A 254 28.42 2.56 8.40
N ASP A 255 29.21 2.70 7.34
CA ASP A 255 29.31 3.94 6.57
C ASP A 255 27.96 4.31 5.91
N LEU A 256 27.18 3.34 5.42
CA LEU A 256 25.84 3.58 4.90
C LEU A 256 24.86 4.05 5.98
N PHE A 257 24.96 3.51 7.21
CA PHE A 257 24.16 3.96 8.34
C PHE A 257 24.52 5.39 8.74
N LEU A 258 25.83 5.70 8.82
CA LEU A 258 26.33 7.04 9.13
C LEU A 258 25.94 8.05 8.03
N PHE A 259 26.06 7.66 6.78
CA PHE A 259 25.57 8.48 5.67
C PHE A 259 24.07 8.75 5.78
N SER A 260 23.26 7.71 6.04
CA SER A 260 21.83 7.87 6.30
C SER A 260 21.56 8.87 7.42
N TYR A 261 22.28 8.77 8.53
CA TYR A 261 22.18 9.67 9.67
C TYR A 261 22.48 11.13 9.28
N LEU A 262 23.62 11.37 8.63
CA LEU A 262 24.05 12.70 8.21
C LEU A 262 23.22 13.29 7.06
N ALA A 263 22.54 12.43 6.30
CA ALA A 263 21.61 12.79 5.24
C ALA A 263 20.17 13.07 5.76
N GLY A 264 20.02 13.66 6.94
CA GLY A 264 18.70 13.95 7.52
C GLY A 264 17.91 12.71 7.92
N GLY A 265 18.56 11.57 8.15
CA GLY A 265 17.92 10.30 8.40
C GLY A 265 17.22 9.72 7.16
N ALA A 266 17.81 9.87 5.99
CA ALA A 266 17.31 9.31 4.74
C ALA A 266 17.17 7.79 4.83
N ASN A 267 16.06 7.24 4.33
CA ASN A 267 15.87 5.79 4.34
C ASN A 267 16.74 5.13 3.26
N ILE A 268 17.05 3.85 3.41
CA ILE A 268 17.82 3.10 2.40
C ILE A 268 17.16 3.16 1.01
N ARG A 269 15.83 3.25 0.93
CA ARG A 269 15.12 3.45 -0.35
C ARG A 269 15.49 4.80 -1.00
N ASP A 270 15.57 5.86 -0.22
CA ASP A 270 15.93 7.19 -0.72
C ASP A 270 17.41 7.20 -1.14
N LEU A 271 18.30 6.53 -0.40
CA LEU A 271 19.72 6.39 -0.76
C LEU A 271 19.95 5.52 -2.00
N ALA A 272 19.11 4.51 -2.22
CA ALA A 272 19.17 3.66 -3.41
C ALA A 272 18.84 4.42 -4.70
N ASP A 273 18.01 5.45 -4.60
CA ASP A 273 17.61 6.30 -5.73
C ASP A 273 18.35 7.65 -5.74
N LEU A 274 19.25 7.90 -4.77
CA LEU A 274 20.06 9.11 -4.74
C LEU A 274 20.99 9.17 -5.96
N CYS A 275 20.88 10.24 -6.73
CA CYS A 275 21.70 10.47 -7.91
C CYS A 275 22.58 11.72 -7.76
N TRP A 276 23.68 11.74 -8.48
CA TRP A 276 24.48 12.93 -8.67
C TRP A 276 23.62 13.98 -9.38
N CYS A 277 23.47 15.15 -8.78
CA CYS A 277 22.54 16.17 -9.23
C CYS A 277 23.27 17.41 -9.75
N GLU A 278 22.56 18.24 -10.54
CA GLU A 278 23.09 19.50 -11.05
C GLU A 278 23.61 20.42 -9.95
N HIS A 279 22.94 20.36 -8.78
CA HIS A 279 23.33 21.20 -7.64
C HIS A 279 24.73 20.85 -7.16
N TYR A 280 25.08 19.55 -7.12
CA TYR A 280 26.44 19.11 -6.80
C TYR A 280 27.48 19.69 -7.77
N PHE A 281 27.25 19.56 -9.07
CA PHE A 281 28.24 19.97 -10.08
C PHE A 281 28.30 21.49 -10.30
N TYR A 282 27.15 22.13 -10.42
CA TYR A 282 27.08 23.49 -10.99
C TYR A 282 26.62 24.56 -10.02
N ARG A 283 25.87 24.23 -8.98
CA ARG A 283 25.24 25.22 -8.10
C ARG A 283 25.87 25.33 -6.73
N SER A 284 26.45 24.25 -6.22
CA SER A 284 27.04 24.23 -4.86
C SER A 284 28.55 24.05 -4.83
N GLY A 285 29.21 23.94 -5.97
CA GLY A 285 30.65 23.70 -6.02
C GLY A 285 31.05 22.42 -5.31
N LYS A 286 30.28 21.33 -5.49
CA LYS A 286 30.47 20.01 -4.88
C LYS A 286 30.31 19.95 -3.37
N THR A 287 29.60 20.91 -2.78
CA THR A 287 29.40 20.99 -1.32
C THR A 287 28.08 20.41 -0.84
N GLU A 288 27.15 20.07 -1.73
CA GLU A 288 25.83 19.57 -1.38
C GLU A 288 25.28 18.57 -2.40
N LEU A 289 24.61 17.53 -1.90
CA LEU A 289 23.71 16.69 -2.67
C LEU A 289 22.27 17.03 -2.33
N ARG A 290 21.35 16.82 -3.28
CA ARG A 290 19.92 17.08 -3.08
C ARG A 290 19.07 15.95 -3.63
N PHE A 291 17.96 15.66 -2.95
CA PHE A 291 16.98 14.69 -3.43
C PHE A 291 15.58 14.98 -2.87
N ILE A 292 14.56 14.45 -3.53
CA ILE A 292 13.18 14.44 -3.06
C ILE A 292 12.85 13.04 -2.55
N ARG A 293 12.27 12.96 -1.37
CA ARG A 293 11.95 11.67 -0.75
C ARG A 293 10.90 10.89 -1.55
N ASN A 294 11.17 9.61 -1.81
CA ASN A 294 10.24 8.72 -2.51
C ASN A 294 8.85 8.61 -1.87
N LYS A 295 8.78 8.69 -0.54
CA LYS A 295 7.51 8.57 0.20
C LYS A 295 6.56 9.73 -0.07
N THR A 296 7.07 10.94 -0.28
CA THR A 296 6.28 12.18 -0.39
C THR A 296 6.21 12.73 -1.82
N LYS A 297 7.07 12.26 -2.71
CA LYS A 297 7.18 12.73 -4.10
C LYS A 297 5.85 12.80 -4.86
N ASP A 298 4.99 11.78 -4.68
CA ASP A 298 3.73 11.66 -5.43
C ASP A 298 2.47 11.79 -4.55
N THR A 299 2.62 12.08 -3.27
CA THR A 299 1.49 12.10 -2.32
C THR A 299 1.30 13.45 -1.64
N SER A 300 2.20 14.39 -1.88
CA SER A 300 2.16 15.72 -1.30
C SER A 300 2.04 16.77 -2.38
N ASP A 301 1.15 17.75 -2.18
CA ASP A 301 1.00 18.91 -3.06
C ASP A 301 2.23 19.83 -3.03
N ARG A 302 3.08 19.67 -2.00
CA ARG A 302 4.37 20.37 -1.86
C ARG A 302 5.48 19.35 -1.72
N THR A 303 6.48 19.43 -2.58
CA THR A 303 7.71 18.64 -2.48
C THR A 303 8.75 19.40 -1.71
N ILE A 304 9.32 18.74 -0.67
CA ILE A 304 10.45 19.30 0.07
C ILE A 304 11.71 18.59 -0.41
N GLU A 305 12.66 19.39 -0.87
CA GLU A 305 13.98 18.92 -1.23
C GLU A 305 14.82 18.72 0.03
N VAL A 306 15.38 17.54 0.20
CA VAL A 306 16.36 17.23 1.24
C VAL A 306 17.73 17.61 0.74
N ILE A 307 18.46 18.38 1.52
CA ILE A 307 19.81 18.84 1.21
C ILE A 307 20.79 18.12 2.13
N ILE A 308 21.79 17.50 1.55
CA ILE A 308 22.86 16.80 2.28
C ILE A 308 24.13 17.64 2.15
N PRO A 309 24.58 18.34 3.23
CA PRO A 309 25.87 19.01 3.22
C PRO A 309 27.01 17.99 3.18
N ILE A 310 27.96 18.20 2.30
CA ILE A 310 29.13 17.31 2.17
C ILE A 310 30.23 17.77 3.12
N ILE A 311 30.13 17.35 4.37
CA ILE A 311 31.19 17.50 5.36
C ILE A 311 32.27 16.43 5.11
N PRO A 312 33.49 16.55 5.68
CA PRO A 312 34.61 15.61 5.45
C PRO A 312 34.23 14.13 5.66
N GLU A 313 33.40 13.83 6.66
CA GLU A 313 32.93 12.48 6.96
C GLU A 313 32.02 11.94 5.87
N VAL A 314 31.13 12.79 5.34
CA VAL A 314 30.26 12.44 4.19
C VAL A 314 31.11 12.23 2.95
N GLN A 315 32.08 13.14 2.68
CA GLN A 315 32.99 13.01 1.55
C GLN A 315 33.79 11.69 1.62
N SER A 316 34.34 11.33 2.77
CA SER A 316 35.06 10.07 2.96
C SER A 316 34.20 8.84 2.63
N ILE A 317 32.90 8.88 2.94
CA ILE A 317 31.98 7.79 2.60
C ILE A 317 31.71 7.74 1.09
N LEU A 318 31.53 8.92 0.46
CA LEU A 318 31.35 9.03 -1.00
C LEU A 318 32.57 8.52 -1.74
N ASP A 319 33.79 8.86 -1.30
CA ASP A 319 35.04 8.44 -1.93
C ASP A 319 35.23 6.91 -1.85
N LYS A 320 34.77 6.27 -0.76
CA LYS A 320 34.90 4.83 -0.56
C LYS A 320 33.83 4.02 -1.30
N TRP A 321 32.60 4.47 -1.28
CA TRP A 321 31.44 3.66 -1.67
C TRP A 321 30.58 4.27 -2.77
N GLY A 322 30.80 5.53 -3.09
CA GLY A 322 30.12 6.23 -4.18
C GLY A 322 30.63 5.79 -5.54
N SER A 323 29.81 5.95 -6.56
CA SER A 323 30.24 5.86 -7.95
C SER A 323 31.05 7.09 -8.35
N VAL A 324 31.74 7.01 -9.47
CA VAL A 324 32.29 8.20 -10.14
C VAL A 324 31.17 9.22 -10.33
N PRO A 325 31.36 10.49 -9.92
CA PRO A 325 30.32 11.51 -10.07
C PRO A 325 30.01 11.78 -11.55
N GLU A 326 28.86 11.33 -11.98
CA GLU A 326 28.30 11.61 -13.31
C GLU A 326 26.84 12.04 -13.16
N LEU A 327 26.47 13.14 -13.82
CA LEU A 327 25.14 13.73 -13.69
C LEU A 327 24.03 12.71 -14.03
N GLY A 328 23.12 12.51 -13.09
CA GLY A 328 21.99 11.58 -13.23
C GLY A 328 22.29 10.12 -12.85
N GLU A 329 23.57 9.74 -12.71
CA GLU A 329 23.92 8.40 -12.23
C GLU A 329 23.74 8.28 -10.72
N ARG A 330 23.43 7.05 -10.26
CA ARG A 330 23.23 6.80 -8.82
C ARG A 330 24.52 6.94 -8.03
N VAL A 331 24.43 7.59 -6.87
CA VAL A 331 25.56 7.72 -5.95
C VAL A 331 25.99 6.34 -5.42
N PHE A 332 25.04 5.46 -5.09
CA PHE A 332 25.30 4.12 -4.54
C PHE A 332 24.67 3.02 -5.41
N PRO A 333 25.16 2.79 -6.66
CA PRO A 333 24.55 1.84 -7.59
C PRO A 333 24.56 0.39 -7.08
N TRP A 334 25.50 0.05 -6.18
CA TRP A 334 25.64 -1.27 -5.59
C TRP A 334 24.44 -1.68 -4.70
N ILE A 335 23.64 -0.72 -4.20
CA ILE A 335 22.42 -1.03 -3.43
C ILE A 335 21.43 -1.80 -4.31
N LEU A 336 21.23 -1.36 -5.52
CA LEU A 336 20.27 -1.98 -6.46
C LEU A 336 20.91 -3.06 -7.32
N GLY A 337 22.19 -2.94 -7.62
CA GLY A 337 22.97 -3.92 -8.39
C GLY A 337 22.61 -3.99 -9.89
N THR A 338 21.72 -3.13 -10.38
CA THR A 338 21.34 -3.01 -11.78
C THR A 338 20.92 -1.58 -12.11
N ARG A 339 21.16 -1.17 -13.38
CA ARG A 339 20.88 0.21 -13.81
C ARG A 339 19.36 0.51 -13.88
N ASN A 340 18.58 -0.43 -14.40
CA ASN A 340 17.13 -0.30 -14.60
C ASN A 340 16.35 -1.39 -13.84
N PRO A 341 16.28 -1.33 -12.50
CA PRO A 341 15.54 -2.32 -11.73
C PRO A 341 14.03 -2.11 -11.84
N THR A 342 13.28 -3.21 -11.84
CA THR A 342 11.83 -3.16 -11.64
C THR A 342 11.51 -2.77 -10.19
N GLU A 343 10.28 -2.30 -9.91
CA GLU A 343 9.85 -1.94 -8.56
C GLU A 343 9.98 -3.12 -7.57
N ASP A 344 9.71 -4.35 -8.00
CA ASP A 344 9.90 -5.56 -7.19
C ASP A 344 11.39 -5.78 -6.86
N GLN A 345 12.28 -5.64 -7.85
CA GLN A 345 13.71 -5.74 -7.62
C GLN A 345 14.21 -4.66 -6.66
N VAL A 346 13.77 -3.42 -6.84
CA VAL A 346 14.12 -2.33 -5.91
C VAL A 346 13.67 -2.66 -4.49
N PHE A 347 12.42 -3.10 -4.32
CA PHE A 347 11.89 -3.46 -3.02
C PHE A 347 12.73 -4.56 -2.34
N ARG A 348 13.03 -5.65 -3.06
CA ARG A 348 13.83 -6.77 -2.53
C ARG A 348 15.26 -6.36 -2.21
N ARG A 349 15.90 -5.57 -3.07
CA ARG A 349 17.27 -5.09 -2.86
C ARG A 349 17.35 -4.16 -1.65
N VAL A 350 16.41 -3.24 -1.52
CA VAL A 350 16.32 -2.35 -0.34
C VAL A 350 16.07 -3.15 0.94
N GLN A 351 15.19 -4.16 0.91
CA GLN A 351 14.99 -5.05 2.06
C GLN A 351 16.26 -5.82 2.41
N GLN A 352 16.95 -6.38 1.42
CA GLN A 352 18.21 -7.10 1.64
C GLN A 352 19.27 -6.19 2.24
N THR A 353 19.42 -4.97 1.71
CA THR A 353 20.37 -3.99 2.26
C THR A 353 20.03 -3.63 3.70
N ASN A 354 18.74 -3.41 4.01
CA ASN A 354 18.31 -3.17 5.40
C ASN A 354 18.65 -4.34 6.34
N GLN A 355 18.49 -5.58 5.89
CA GLN A 355 18.82 -6.78 6.66
C GLN A 355 20.33 -6.90 6.87
N ASN A 356 21.14 -6.66 5.83
CA ASN A 356 22.59 -6.71 5.91
C ASN A 356 23.13 -5.65 6.86
N VAL A 357 22.68 -4.40 6.73
CA VAL A 357 23.07 -3.31 7.63
C VAL A 357 22.70 -3.65 9.07
N ARG A 358 21.50 -4.15 9.32
CA ARG A 358 21.09 -4.59 10.66
C ARG A 358 21.98 -5.69 11.20
N LYS A 359 22.26 -6.73 10.40
CA LYS A 359 23.12 -7.86 10.80
C LYS A 359 24.53 -7.38 11.18
N HIS A 360 25.14 -6.55 10.34
CA HIS A 360 26.49 -6.05 10.55
C HIS A 360 26.55 -5.10 11.74
N LEU A 361 25.61 -4.16 11.86
CA LEU A 361 25.54 -3.27 13.02
C LEU A 361 25.32 -4.02 14.34
N THR A 362 24.53 -5.10 14.35
CA THR A 362 24.37 -5.92 15.56
C THR A 362 25.74 -6.46 16.05
N ARG A 363 26.58 -6.94 15.13
CA ARG A 363 27.93 -7.41 15.45
C ARG A 363 28.82 -6.28 15.97
N VAL A 364 28.82 -5.13 15.30
CA VAL A 364 29.60 -3.95 15.71
C VAL A 364 29.18 -3.42 17.08
N CYS A 365 27.85 -3.38 17.31
CA CYS A 365 27.30 -2.92 18.59
C CYS A 365 27.71 -3.83 19.77
N CYS A 366 27.86 -5.13 19.53
CA CYS A 366 28.40 -6.03 20.56
C CYS A 366 29.84 -5.63 20.94
N GLU A 367 30.70 -5.37 19.96
CA GLU A 367 32.09 -4.95 20.20
C GLU A 367 32.18 -3.60 20.92
N LEU A 368 31.35 -2.65 20.50
CA LEU A 368 31.31 -1.28 21.05
C LEU A 368 30.48 -1.16 22.33
N LYS A 369 29.87 -2.25 22.82
CA LYS A 369 28.94 -2.27 23.97
C LYS A 369 27.81 -1.27 23.83
N LEU A 370 27.31 -1.11 22.60
CA LEU A 370 26.16 -0.29 22.26
C LEU A 370 24.85 -1.11 22.28
N PRO A 371 23.65 -0.47 22.26
CA PRO A 371 22.38 -1.17 22.19
C PRO A 371 22.32 -2.16 21.03
N GLN A 372 21.96 -3.40 21.32
CA GLN A 372 22.02 -4.50 20.37
C GLN A 372 20.89 -4.48 19.38
N ARG A 373 20.48 -4.15 18.51
CA ARG A 373 19.35 -4.18 17.57
C ARG A 373 19.15 -2.86 16.83
N ILE A 374 20.24 -2.18 16.57
CA ILE A 374 20.20 -0.99 15.73
C ILE A 374 19.76 -1.38 14.33
N THR A 375 18.78 -0.68 13.80
CA THR A 375 18.29 -0.84 12.43
C THR A 375 18.54 0.44 11.63
N PRO A 376 18.55 0.41 10.29
CA PRO A 376 18.72 1.63 9.49
C PRO A 376 17.73 2.75 9.85
N THR A 377 16.52 2.41 10.30
CA THR A 377 15.52 3.42 10.73
C THR A 377 15.98 4.21 11.97
N TRP A 378 16.87 3.64 12.80
CA TRP A 378 17.42 4.37 13.95
C TRP A 378 18.25 5.58 13.53
N ALA A 379 18.89 5.56 12.37
CA ALA A 379 19.58 6.72 11.82
C ALA A 379 18.66 7.96 11.80
N ARG A 380 17.41 7.76 11.34
CA ARG A 380 16.41 8.83 11.27
C ARG A 380 15.93 9.31 12.65
N HIS A 381 15.68 8.38 13.56
CA HIS A 381 15.29 8.74 14.93
C HIS A 381 16.42 9.46 15.67
N SER A 382 17.65 8.95 15.52
CA SER A 382 18.85 9.55 16.11
C SER A 382 19.13 10.94 15.53
N PHE A 383 19.03 11.12 14.22
CA PHE A 383 19.14 12.44 13.60
C PHE A 383 18.21 13.45 14.26
N LYS A 384 16.89 13.11 14.35
CA LYS A 384 15.91 14.00 14.95
C LYS A 384 16.22 14.35 16.41
N THR A 385 16.49 13.33 17.22
CA THR A 385 16.74 13.51 18.66
C THR A 385 18.05 14.25 18.90
N ASN A 386 19.13 13.85 18.22
CA ASN A 386 20.44 14.46 18.37
C ASN A 386 20.46 15.90 17.87
N SER A 387 19.69 16.24 16.81
CA SER A 387 19.50 17.61 16.37
C SER A 387 18.86 18.48 17.46
N MET A 388 17.81 17.97 18.10
CA MET A 388 17.13 18.69 19.20
C MET A 388 18.07 18.88 20.39
N GLN A 389 18.81 17.83 20.79
CA GLN A 389 19.77 17.89 21.90
C GLN A 389 20.96 18.79 21.61
N ALA A 390 21.35 18.91 20.34
CA ALA A 390 22.41 19.82 19.92
C ALA A 390 21.96 21.28 19.79
N GLY A 391 20.69 21.60 20.06
CA GLY A 391 20.16 22.96 19.90
C GLY A 391 19.97 23.37 18.44
N ILE A 392 19.94 22.42 17.51
CA ILE A 392 19.66 22.71 16.08
C ILE A 392 18.21 23.11 15.93
N PRO A 393 17.88 24.21 15.19
CA PRO A 393 16.52 24.66 15.03
C PRO A 393 15.59 23.58 14.51
N ARG A 394 14.39 23.47 15.13
CA ARG A 394 13.39 22.48 14.73
C ARG A 394 12.99 22.62 13.25
N ALA A 395 12.86 23.84 12.77
CA ALA A 395 12.52 24.11 11.37
C ALA A 395 13.55 23.52 10.41
N TYR A 396 14.85 23.66 10.71
CA TYR A 396 15.91 23.00 9.95
C TYR A 396 15.81 21.48 10.03
N THR A 397 15.63 20.95 11.23
CA THR A 397 15.54 19.49 11.44
C THR A 397 14.41 18.87 10.61
N GLU A 398 13.21 19.49 10.61
CA GLU A 398 12.08 19.00 9.82
C GLU A 398 12.35 19.15 8.31
N GLN A 399 12.97 20.25 7.87
CA GLN A 399 13.39 20.45 6.47
C GLN A 399 14.42 19.42 6.03
N ALA A 400 15.48 19.20 6.80
CA ALA A 400 16.51 18.20 6.52
C ALA A 400 15.94 16.75 6.48
N MET A 401 14.86 16.50 7.22
CA MET A 401 14.13 15.25 7.18
C MET A 401 13.14 15.16 6.00
N GLY A 402 12.94 16.20 5.21
CA GLY A 402 11.96 16.27 4.14
C GLY A 402 10.52 16.18 4.66
N HIS A 403 10.23 16.82 5.79
CA HIS A 403 8.89 16.97 6.35
C HIS A 403 8.32 18.34 6.03
N ILE A 404 7.02 18.39 5.77
CA ILE A 404 6.30 19.65 5.65
C ILE A 404 6.17 20.26 7.04
N ILE A 405 6.61 21.50 7.19
CA ILE A 405 6.39 22.26 8.41
C ILE A 405 4.95 22.73 8.39
N SER A 406 4.14 22.23 9.33
CA SER A 406 2.72 22.60 9.45
C SER A 406 2.59 23.96 10.11
N GLY A 407 1.66 24.79 9.61
CA GLY A 407 1.35 26.11 10.15
C GLY A 407 1.93 27.28 9.36
N PRO A 408 1.64 28.53 9.78
CA PRO A 408 2.08 29.73 9.09
C PRO A 408 3.61 29.82 8.91
N GLU A 409 4.38 29.34 9.89
CA GLU A 409 5.83 29.31 9.85
C GLU A 409 6.39 28.52 8.64
N GLY A 410 5.72 27.47 8.23
CA GLY A 410 6.12 26.66 7.07
C GLY A 410 6.00 27.36 5.73
N ASN A 411 5.19 28.42 5.65
CA ASN A 411 5.04 29.23 4.44
C ASN A 411 6.15 30.25 4.28
N TYR A 412 6.81 30.64 5.38
CA TYR A 412 7.87 31.63 5.43
C TYR A 412 9.27 31.05 5.66
N ALA A 413 9.36 29.76 5.97
CA ALA A 413 10.65 29.09 6.17
C ALA A 413 11.38 28.94 4.83
N GLY A 414 12.23 29.86 4.53
CA GLY A 414 13.23 29.76 3.44
C GLY A 414 14.23 28.64 3.71
N LEU A 415 15.09 28.36 2.74
CA LEU A 415 16.21 27.45 2.92
C LEU A 415 17.24 28.09 3.86
N TYR A 416 17.71 27.36 4.85
CA TYR A 416 18.84 27.80 5.67
C TYR A 416 20.07 28.01 4.77
N PRO A 417 20.94 29.01 5.08
CA PRO A 417 22.21 29.20 4.38
C PRO A 417 23.09 27.97 4.37
N ALA A 418 23.91 27.81 3.33
CA ALA A 418 24.80 26.63 3.20
C ALA A 418 25.76 26.48 4.38
N GLU A 419 26.27 27.62 4.89
CA GLU A 419 27.15 27.65 6.06
C GLU A 419 26.45 27.11 7.31
N ASP A 420 25.21 27.51 7.56
CA ASP A 420 24.44 27.00 8.69
C ASP A 420 24.16 25.50 8.55
N ARG A 421 23.83 25.02 7.34
CA ARG A 421 23.63 23.61 7.07
C ARG A 421 24.90 22.80 7.36
N MET A 422 26.07 23.29 6.92
CA MET A 422 27.37 22.69 7.21
C MET A 422 27.67 22.68 8.71
N LYS A 423 27.43 23.80 9.42
CA LYS A 423 27.57 23.92 10.86
C LYS A 423 26.70 22.90 11.60
N PHE A 424 25.40 22.83 11.25
CA PHE A 424 24.47 21.90 11.89
C PHE A 424 24.86 20.43 11.65
N SER A 425 25.33 20.08 10.45
CA SER A 425 25.83 18.73 10.17
C SER A 425 27.04 18.37 11.03
N LYS A 426 27.97 19.30 11.25
CA LYS A 426 29.11 19.12 12.14
C LYS A 426 28.69 18.97 13.61
N MET A 427 27.66 19.67 14.07
CA MET A 427 27.11 19.55 15.44
C MET A 427 26.51 18.18 15.73
N LEU A 428 26.17 17.39 14.70
CA LEU A 428 25.63 16.03 14.83
C LEU A 428 26.71 14.98 15.08
N LEU A 429 27.95 15.30 14.82
CA LEU A 429 29.10 14.48 15.21
C LEU A 429 29.38 14.71 16.69
N GLY A 430 29.94 13.70 17.36
CA GLY A 430 30.33 13.81 18.76
C GLY A 430 31.34 14.94 19.00
N SER A 431 31.36 15.48 20.19
CA SER A 431 32.20 16.64 20.52
C SER A 431 33.60 16.25 21.04
N GLY A 432 33.84 14.95 21.30
CA GLY A 432 34.96 14.54 22.11
C GLY A 432 36.34 14.54 21.42
N LYS A 433 36.41 14.09 20.16
CA LYS A 433 37.72 13.97 19.48
C LYS A 433 38.03 15.05 18.48
N LYS A 434 37.04 15.81 18.00
CA LYS A 434 37.29 16.90 17.05
C LYS A 434 37.89 18.10 17.75
N GLY A 435 37.43 18.41 18.96
CA GLY A 435 38.08 19.37 19.82
C GLY A 435 39.52 18.94 20.17
N LEU A 436 39.73 17.65 20.37
CA LEU A 436 41.09 17.09 20.62
C LEU A 436 41.98 17.14 19.37
N LEU A 437 41.42 16.79 18.17
CA LEU A 437 42.17 16.88 16.91
C LEU A 437 42.47 18.32 16.50
N GLU A 438 41.54 19.23 16.68
CA GLU A 438 41.76 20.65 16.46
C GLU A 438 42.74 21.25 17.48
N GLN A 439 42.66 20.78 18.73
CA GLN A 439 43.66 21.11 19.76
C GLN A 439 45.05 20.54 19.45
N LEU A 440 45.13 19.26 19.01
CA LEU A 440 46.35 18.64 18.57
C LEU A 440 46.94 19.28 17.31
N GLN A 441 46.10 19.71 16.38
CA GLN A 441 46.53 20.43 15.15
C GLN A 441 46.98 21.85 15.45
N ALA A 442 46.53 22.45 16.56
CA ALA A 442 46.93 23.79 17.01
C ALA A 442 48.23 23.74 17.85
N LEU A 443 48.72 22.58 18.27
CA LEU A 443 49.97 22.41 19.00
C LEU A 443 51.14 22.44 18.02
N SER A 444 52.22 23.05 18.51
CA SER A 444 53.52 22.97 17.83
C SER A 444 54.08 21.57 17.77
N LYS A 445 55.05 21.31 16.91
CA LYS A 445 55.71 20.00 16.84
C LYS A 445 56.34 19.58 18.15
N GLU A 446 56.88 20.54 18.90
CA GLU A 446 57.51 20.35 20.20
C GLU A 446 56.46 19.96 21.25
N GLU A 447 55.33 20.62 21.33
CA GLU A 447 54.24 20.31 22.26
C GLU A 447 53.61 18.94 21.94
N LEU A 448 53.49 18.55 20.65
CA LEU A 448 53.06 17.21 20.24
C LEU A 448 54.02 16.12 20.66
N GLN A 449 55.29 16.38 20.61
CA GLN A 449 56.37 15.44 21.02
C GLN A 449 56.36 15.22 22.53
N GLU A 450 56.24 16.28 23.32
CA GLU A 450 56.07 16.20 24.78
C GLU A 450 54.80 15.41 25.18
N LEU A 451 53.71 15.55 24.44
CA LEU A 451 52.46 14.85 24.68
C LEU A 451 52.61 13.35 24.36
N PHE A 452 53.29 12.98 23.27
CA PHE A 452 53.63 11.61 22.93
C PHE A 452 54.51 10.96 23.97
N GLU A 453 55.58 11.62 24.45
CA GLU A 453 56.44 11.13 25.50
C GLU A 453 55.72 10.97 26.86
N ALA A 454 54.76 11.83 27.15
CA ALA A 454 53.96 11.72 28.37
C ALA A 454 52.94 10.54 28.30
N ILE A 455 52.50 10.15 27.11
CA ILE A 455 51.61 8.98 26.87
C ILE A 455 52.43 7.66 26.97
N GLU A 456 53.65 7.63 26.45
CA GLU A 456 54.53 6.46 26.49
C GLU A 456 55.08 6.17 27.90
N ARG A 457 55.09 7.16 28.80
CA ARG A 457 55.48 6.99 30.20
C ARG A 457 54.37 6.48 31.14
N LYS A 458 53.15 6.26 30.61
CA LYS A 458 51.99 5.69 31.33
C LYS A 458 51.69 4.27 30.87
#